data_9bddbd5258a590966796cbac59eb2e96
#
_entry.id   9bddbd5258a590966796cbac59eb2e96
#
_cell.length_a   1.000
_cell.length_b   1.000
_cell.length_c   1.000
_cell.angle_alpha   90.00
_cell.angle_beta   90.00
_cell.angle_gamma   90.00
#
_symmetry.space_group_name_H-M   'P 1'
#
loop_
_entity.id
_entity.type
_entity.pdbx_description
1 polymer ?
#
loop_
_entity_poly.entity_id
_entity_poly.type
_entity_poly.pdbx_seq_one_letter_code
_entity_poly.pdbx_strand_id
1 'polypeptide(L)'
;MAFRVDNAKDSYERALSLGAQPIDIPVGPMELRLPAIKGIGGAPIYLIDRFEEGSSIYDIDFDFIDGVNKYPQGCGFFEIDHLTHNVYRGRMQHWGDFYENLFGFRELRYFDIKGEYTGLTSRAMSAPDGKIRIPLNEEAAGGSGQIEEFLMQFNGEGIQHIALICDDLLGCWDKLKALGVPFMKAPPDSYYDMLEGRLPGHGEPTDELQARGILLDGTTGDGEPKLLLQIFSGTLLGPVFFEFIQRKQDEGF
;
A
#
# COMPACT_ATOMS: atom_id res chain seq x y z
N MET A 1 10.92 -2.32 -3.17
CA MET A 1 10.05 -1.37 -3.90
C MET A 1 10.87 -0.50 -4.81
N ALA A 2 10.22 0.29 -5.69
CA ALA A 2 10.89 1.23 -6.56
C ALA A 2 10.16 2.57 -6.58
N PHE A 3 10.89 3.67 -6.66
CA PHE A 3 10.33 5.00 -6.89
C PHE A 3 10.70 5.48 -8.29
N ARG A 4 9.71 6.03 -9.00
CA ARG A 4 9.98 6.77 -10.23
C ARG A 4 10.57 8.12 -9.88
N VAL A 5 11.63 8.49 -10.57
CA VAL A 5 12.35 9.76 -10.38
C VAL A 5 12.73 10.34 -11.75
N ASP A 6 12.95 11.64 -11.82
CA ASP A 6 13.33 12.30 -13.07
C ASP A 6 14.75 11.90 -13.52
N ASN A 7 15.66 11.68 -12.56
CA ASN A 7 17.04 11.26 -12.80
C ASN A 7 17.49 10.33 -11.66
N ALA A 8 17.71 9.07 -11.99
CA ALA A 8 18.05 8.05 -11.01
C ALA A 8 19.41 8.27 -10.36
N LYS A 9 20.40 8.74 -11.14
CA LYS A 9 21.76 9.02 -10.65
C LYS A 9 21.77 10.19 -9.67
N ASP A 10 21.17 11.31 -10.06
CA ASP A 10 21.15 12.52 -9.22
C ASP A 10 20.36 12.26 -7.92
N SER A 11 19.24 11.55 -8.03
CA SER A 11 18.42 11.15 -6.88
C SER A 11 19.19 10.24 -5.92
N TYR A 12 19.96 9.30 -6.44
CA TYR A 12 20.80 8.40 -5.65
C TYR A 12 21.93 9.15 -4.94
N GLU A 13 22.68 9.99 -5.67
CA GLU A 13 23.78 10.80 -5.10
C GLU A 13 23.24 11.74 -4.01
N ARG A 14 22.07 12.35 -4.23
CA ARG A 14 21.37 13.15 -3.21
C ARG A 14 21.02 12.32 -1.99
N ALA A 15 20.40 11.15 -2.16
CA ALA A 15 20.05 10.27 -1.05
C ALA A 15 21.28 9.88 -0.21
N LEU A 16 22.39 9.52 -0.84
CA LEU A 16 23.65 9.21 -0.15
C LEU A 16 24.19 10.42 0.61
N SER A 17 24.13 11.63 0.05
CA SER A 17 24.56 12.86 0.72
C SER A 17 23.73 13.18 1.98
N LEU A 18 22.49 12.68 2.04
CA LEU A 18 21.58 12.79 3.18
C LEU A 18 21.67 11.58 4.16
N GLY A 19 22.65 10.69 3.94
CA GLY A 19 22.94 9.58 4.85
C GLY A 19 22.25 8.24 4.52
N ALA A 20 21.62 8.12 3.35
CA ALA A 20 21.10 6.83 2.91
C ALA A 20 22.23 5.80 2.77
N GLN A 21 21.95 4.55 3.11
CA GLN A 21 22.90 3.47 2.94
C GLN A 21 22.75 2.85 1.54
N PRO A 22 23.85 2.76 0.76
CA PRO A 22 23.80 2.09 -0.53
C PRO A 22 23.55 0.59 -0.36
N ILE A 23 22.95 0.00 -1.36
CA ILE A 23 22.88 -1.45 -1.50
C ILE A 23 23.40 -1.84 -2.89
N ASP A 24 24.41 -2.71 -2.93
CA ASP A 24 24.90 -3.27 -4.18
C ASP A 24 24.15 -4.57 -4.47
N ILE A 25 23.43 -4.57 -5.57
CA ILE A 25 22.64 -5.72 -6.02
C ILE A 25 23.39 -6.32 -7.20
N PRO A 26 23.79 -7.60 -7.12
CA PRO A 26 24.42 -8.28 -8.24
C PRO A 26 23.53 -8.24 -9.49
N VAL A 27 24.10 -7.89 -10.62
CA VAL A 27 23.43 -7.88 -11.92
C VAL A 27 24.16 -8.82 -12.88
N GLY A 28 23.40 -9.46 -13.77
CA GLY A 28 23.97 -10.28 -14.85
C GLY A 28 24.60 -9.45 -15.97
N PRO A 29 25.24 -10.14 -16.92
CA PRO A 29 25.72 -9.49 -18.14
C PRO A 29 24.54 -8.93 -18.93
N MET A 30 24.65 -7.67 -19.37
CA MET A 30 23.60 -6.95 -20.13
C MET A 30 22.37 -6.51 -19.34
N GLU A 31 22.30 -6.78 -18.03
CA GLU A 31 21.24 -6.25 -17.16
C GLU A 31 21.52 -4.82 -16.70
N LEU A 32 20.47 -4.07 -16.44
CA LEU A 32 20.56 -2.71 -15.92
C LEU A 32 21.04 -2.71 -14.48
N ARG A 33 22.07 -1.92 -14.19
CA ARG A 33 22.45 -1.60 -12.81
C ARG A 33 21.61 -0.44 -12.29
N LEU A 34 20.51 -0.76 -11.65
CA LEU A 34 19.62 0.24 -11.07
C LEU A 34 20.17 0.75 -9.74
N PRO A 35 20.26 2.08 -9.54
CA PRO A 35 20.63 2.64 -8.24
C PRO A 35 19.64 2.23 -7.15
N ALA A 36 20.14 1.78 -6.01
CA ALA A 36 19.31 1.36 -4.89
C ALA A 36 19.92 1.74 -3.54
N ILE A 37 19.05 2.06 -2.59
CA ILE A 37 19.38 2.31 -1.19
C ILE A 37 18.64 1.31 -0.29
N LYS A 38 19.15 1.12 0.92
CA LYS A 38 18.46 0.29 1.93
C LYS A 38 17.24 1.03 2.46
N GLY A 39 16.08 0.39 2.32
CA GLY A 39 14.81 0.81 2.92
C GLY A 39 14.40 -0.06 4.09
N ILE A 40 13.10 -0.11 4.32
CA ILE A 40 12.50 -0.85 5.45
C ILE A 40 13.00 -2.30 5.50
N GLY A 41 13.37 -2.74 6.70
CA GLY A 41 13.87 -4.11 6.91
C GLY A 41 15.12 -4.48 6.10
N GLY A 42 15.82 -3.49 5.52
CA GLY A 42 16.95 -3.73 4.63
C GLY A 42 16.58 -4.03 3.17
N ALA A 43 15.29 -4.04 2.84
CA ALA A 43 14.82 -4.22 1.47
C ALA A 43 15.27 -3.06 0.56
N PRO A 44 15.64 -3.33 -0.72
CA PRO A 44 16.05 -2.27 -1.62
C PRO A 44 14.91 -1.31 -1.96
N ILE A 45 15.25 -0.01 -2.02
CA ILE A 45 14.46 1.00 -2.72
C ILE A 45 15.24 1.35 -3.97
N TYR A 46 14.73 0.92 -5.13
CA TYR A 46 15.27 1.27 -6.43
C TYR A 46 14.82 2.66 -6.83
N LEU A 47 15.71 3.41 -7.48
CA LEU A 47 15.40 4.69 -8.10
C LEU A 47 15.39 4.50 -9.62
N ILE A 48 14.25 4.73 -10.26
CA ILE A 48 14.02 4.36 -11.66
C ILE A 48 13.59 5.59 -12.46
N ASP A 49 14.36 5.91 -13.49
CA ASP A 49 14.04 6.96 -14.48
C ASP A 49 13.72 6.41 -15.88
N ARG A 50 13.63 5.07 -16.02
CA ARG A 50 13.34 4.38 -17.27
C ARG A 50 11.99 3.68 -17.18
N PHE A 51 10.93 4.37 -17.59
CA PHE A 51 9.55 3.87 -17.54
C PHE A 51 8.72 4.22 -18.78
N GLU A 52 9.35 4.88 -19.76
CA GLU A 52 8.71 5.16 -21.06
C GLU A 52 8.62 3.90 -21.91
N GLU A 53 7.57 3.79 -22.72
CA GLU A 53 7.37 2.66 -23.64
C GLU A 53 8.57 2.50 -24.60
N GLY A 54 9.04 1.26 -24.75
CA GLY A 54 10.20 0.91 -25.56
C GLY A 54 11.56 1.20 -24.94
N SER A 55 11.59 1.82 -23.74
CA SER A 55 12.83 2.10 -23.01
C SER A 55 12.72 1.81 -21.51
N SER A 56 11.63 1.20 -21.08
CA SER A 56 11.42 0.82 -19.68
C SER A 56 12.41 -0.26 -19.24
N ILE A 57 12.56 -0.43 -17.93
CA ILE A 57 13.35 -1.54 -17.37
C ILE A 57 12.85 -2.89 -17.88
N TYR A 58 11.55 -3.04 -18.13
CA TYR A 58 10.95 -4.26 -18.64
C TYR A 58 11.28 -4.50 -20.12
N ASP A 59 11.48 -3.46 -20.92
CA ASP A 59 11.88 -3.60 -22.32
C ASP A 59 13.36 -3.93 -22.48
N ILE A 60 14.18 -3.70 -21.44
CA ILE A 60 15.63 -3.92 -21.46
C ILE A 60 16.02 -5.22 -20.78
N ASP A 61 15.50 -5.50 -19.58
CA ASP A 61 15.94 -6.63 -18.74
C ASP A 61 15.06 -7.88 -18.90
N PHE A 62 13.94 -7.80 -19.64
CA PHE A 62 13.01 -8.92 -19.79
C PHE A 62 12.68 -9.21 -21.25
N ASP A 63 12.66 -10.47 -21.60
CA ASP A 63 12.10 -10.95 -22.86
C ASP A 63 10.59 -11.21 -22.69
N PHE A 64 9.77 -10.51 -23.46
CA PHE A 64 8.33 -10.77 -23.46
C PHE A 64 8.00 -12.10 -24.15
N ILE A 65 7.08 -12.85 -23.57
CA ILE A 65 6.64 -14.13 -24.12
C ILE A 65 5.90 -13.86 -25.45
N ASP A 66 6.37 -14.53 -26.52
CA ASP A 66 5.76 -14.39 -27.85
C ASP A 66 4.27 -14.73 -27.84
N GLY A 67 3.49 -13.90 -28.52
CA GLY A 67 2.03 -14.08 -28.65
C GLY A 67 1.21 -13.71 -27.41
N VAL A 68 1.84 -13.26 -26.34
CA VAL A 68 1.15 -12.74 -25.14
C VAL A 68 0.98 -11.24 -25.25
N ASN A 69 -0.22 -10.74 -24.93
CA ASN A 69 -0.46 -9.30 -24.86
C ASN A 69 0.35 -8.69 -23.72
N LYS A 70 1.22 -7.75 -24.02
CA LYS A 70 2.01 -6.99 -23.02
C LYS A 70 1.12 -6.26 -21.99
N TYR A 71 -0.05 -5.81 -22.42
CA TYR A 71 -1.00 -5.04 -21.64
C TYR A 71 -2.36 -5.74 -21.60
N PRO A 72 -2.48 -6.87 -20.90
CA PRO A 72 -3.73 -7.58 -20.81
C PRO A 72 -4.78 -6.74 -20.06
N GLN A 73 -6.04 -6.90 -20.43
CA GLN A 73 -7.13 -6.32 -19.67
C GLN A 73 -7.18 -6.98 -18.29
N GLY A 74 -6.90 -6.22 -17.23
CA GLY A 74 -6.95 -6.67 -15.86
C GLY A 74 -8.35 -6.62 -15.24
N CYS A 75 -8.42 -6.76 -13.92
CA CYS A 75 -9.67 -6.68 -13.16
C CYS A 75 -10.20 -5.24 -12.99
N GLY A 76 -9.43 -4.23 -13.35
CA GLY A 76 -9.84 -2.82 -13.27
C GLY A 76 -8.99 -1.97 -12.32
N PHE A 77 -7.95 -2.53 -11.74
CA PHE A 77 -6.98 -1.75 -10.95
C PHE A 77 -6.03 -1.01 -11.88
N PHE A 78 -5.75 0.24 -11.56
CA PHE A 78 -4.94 1.11 -12.42
C PHE A 78 -3.73 1.74 -11.71
N GLU A 79 -3.69 1.74 -10.37
CA GLU A 79 -2.60 2.35 -9.61
C GLU A 79 -2.38 1.64 -8.27
N ILE A 80 -1.15 1.72 -7.75
CA ILE A 80 -0.84 1.41 -6.35
C ILE A 80 -1.17 2.64 -5.52
N ASP A 81 -2.17 2.54 -4.64
CA ASP A 81 -2.58 3.65 -3.79
C ASP A 81 -1.59 3.88 -2.64
N HIS A 82 -1.25 2.80 -1.92
CA HIS A 82 -0.29 2.88 -0.81
C HIS A 82 0.40 1.55 -0.52
N LEU A 83 1.52 1.66 0.23
CA LEU A 83 2.33 0.53 0.70
C LEU A 83 2.45 0.62 2.22
N THR A 84 1.65 -0.13 2.95
CA THR A 84 1.65 -0.10 4.41
C THR A 84 2.83 -0.87 4.97
N HIS A 85 3.57 -0.23 5.85
CA HIS A 85 4.73 -0.81 6.53
C HIS A 85 4.40 -1.14 7.98
N ASN A 86 4.77 -2.33 8.42
CA ASN A 86 4.80 -2.66 9.84
C ASN A 86 6.21 -2.52 10.38
N VAL A 87 6.32 -1.81 11.50
CA VAL A 87 7.60 -1.49 12.15
C VAL A 87 7.61 -1.98 13.59
N TYR A 88 8.81 -2.25 14.13
CA TYR A 88 8.97 -2.55 15.54
C TYR A 88 8.58 -1.37 16.43
N ARG A 89 8.15 -1.66 17.65
CA ARG A 89 7.86 -0.62 18.66
C ARG A 89 9.04 0.33 18.84
N GLY A 90 8.72 1.64 18.84
CA GLY A 90 9.71 2.72 18.91
C GLY A 90 10.42 3.02 17.60
N ARG A 91 10.05 2.39 16.50
CA ARG A 91 10.69 2.59 15.21
C ARG A 91 9.91 3.48 14.23
N MET A 92 8.66 3.81 14.55
CA MET A 92 7.83 4.66 13.68
C MET A 92 8.49 6.01 13.39
N GLN A 93 9.05 6.67 14.41
CA GLN A 93 9.73 7.96 14.22
C GLN A 93 10.95 7.81 13.29
N HIS A 94 11.76 6.76 13.49
CA HIS A 94 12.92 6.49 12.63
C HIS A 94 12.55 6.35 11.16
N TRP A 95 11.49 5.61 10.85
CA TRP A 95 11.04 5.43 9.47
C TRP A 95 10.32 6.67 8.92
N GLY A 96 9.59 7.39 9.76
CA GLY A 96 9.04 8.70 9.40
C GLY A 96 10.14 9.69 9.00
N ASP A 97 11.16 9.83 9.83
CA ASP A 97 12.33 10.67 9.56
C ASP A 97 13.10 10.23 8.30
N PHE A 98 13.18 8.92 8.05
CA PHE A 98 13.80 8.38 6.85
C PHE A 98 13.10 8.88 5.58
N TYR A 99 11.77 8.76 5.50
CA TYR A 99 11.01 9.22 4.34
C TYR A 99 10.97 10.74 4.23
N GLU A 100 10.88 11.44 5.36
CA GLU A 100 10.90 12.89 5.38
C GLU A 100 12.24 13.46 4.91
N ASN A 101 13.34 12.99 5.48
CA ASN A 101 14.67 13.53 5.19
C ASN A 101 15.17 13.16 3.78
N LEU A 102 14.93 11.93 3.32
CA LEU A 102 15.47 11.49 2.03
C LEU A 102 14.59 11.91 0.86
N PHE A 103 13.27 11.88 1.03
CA PHE A 103 12.32 12.04 -0.07
C PHE A 103 11.34 13.22 0.10
N GLY A 104 11.44 13.95 1.21
CA GLY A 104 10.59 15.11 1.49
C GLY A 104 9.13 14.75 1.80
N PHE A 105 8.88 13.51 2.23
CA PHE A 105 7.55 13.10 2.64
C PHE A 105 7.06 13.93 3.82
N ARG A 106 5.75 14.00 3.99
CA ARG A 106 5.10 14.68 5.11
C ARG A 106 4.07 13.77 5.74
N GLU A 107 3.90 13.91 7.05
CA GLU A 107 2.78 13.28 7.74
C GLU A 107 1.47 13.96 7.31
N LEU A 108 0.52 13.17 6.81
CA LEU A 108 -0.84 13.64 6.51
C LEU A 108 -1.76 13.45 7.70
N ARG A 109 -1.64 12.31 8.38
CA ARG A 109 -2.52 11.93 9.47
C ARG A 109 -1.82 10.97 10.42
N TYR A 110 -2.17 11.08 11.70
CA TYR A 110 -1.77 10.16 12.76
C TYR A 110 -3.02 9.53 13.37
N PHE A 111 -3.00 8.21 13.54
CA PHE A 111 -4.08 7.46 14.17
C PHE A 111 -3.55 6.76 15.42
N ASP A 112 -4.31 6.86 16.51
CA ASP A 112 -4.11 6.06 17.75
C ASP A 112 -5.35 5.20 17.93
N ILE A 113 -5.29 3.98 17.38
CA ILE A 113 -6.41 3.04 17.36
C ILE A 113 -6.28 2.13 18.59
N LYS A 114 -7.22 2.30 19.53
CA LYS A 114 -7.29 1.50 20.76
C LYS A 114 -8.41 0.49 20.66
N GLY A 115 -8.07 -0.78 20.62
CA GLY A 115 -9.01 -1.88 20.81
C GLY A 115 -9.06 -2.31 22.29
N GLU A 116 -9.99 -3.19 22.62
CA GLU A 116 -10.14 -3.71 23.98
C GLU A 116 -8.91 -4.54 24.42
N TYR A 117 -8.28 -5.26 23.50
CA TYR A 117 -7.15 -6.15 23.78
C TYR A 117 -5.89 -5.81 22.99
N THR A 118 -6.04 -5.15 21.85
CA THR A 118 -4.94 -4.78 20.96
C THR A 118 -5.15 -3.36 20.46
N GLY A 119 -4.07 -2.68 20.17
CA GLY A 119 -4.12 -1.34 19.59
C GLY A 119 -2.90 -1.13 18.69
N LEU A 120 -3.03 -0.21 17.78
CA LEU A 120 -1.94 0.21 16.92
C LEU A 120 -1.92 1.74 16.79
N THR A 121 -0.74 2.25 16.55
CA THR A 121 -0.57 3.61 16.05
C THR A 121 -0.22 3.55 14.56
N SER A 122 -0.77 4.45 13.79
CA SER A 122 -0.48 4.54 12.36
C SER A 122 -0.15 5.99 12.00
N ARG A 123 0.91 6.16 11.21
CA ARG A 123 1.38 7.44 10.71
C ARG A 123 1.38 7.41 9.19
N ALA A 124 0.43 8.10 8.58
CA ALA A 124 0.31 8.16 7.12
C ALA A 124 1.29 9.21 6.57
N MET A 125 2.31 8.73 5.86
CA MET A 125 3.30 9.54 5.17
C MET A 125 2.94 9.70 3.69
N SER A 126 3.12 10.88 3.12
CA SER A 126 2.89 11.13 1.69
C SER A 126 4.05 11.88 1.06
N ALA A 127 4.37 11.52 -0.18
CA ALA A 127 5.31 12.25 -1.01
C ALA A 127 4.79 13.68 -1.31
N PRO A 128 5.68 14.64 -1.68
CA PRO A 128 5.29 16.03 -1.95
C PRO A 128 4.24 16.19 -3.04
N ASP A 129 4.22 15.28 -4.02
CA ASP A 129 3.26 15.28 -5.12
C ASP A 129 1.95 14.52 -4.79
N GLY A 130 1.86 13.92 -3.59
CA GLY A 130 0.70 13.16 -3.13
C GLY A 130 0.54 11.77 -3.77
N LYS A 131 1.44 11.35 -4.66
CA LYS A 131 1.30 10.09 -5.43
C LYS A 131 1.82 8.85 -4.71
N ILE A 132 2.74 9.02 -3.77
CA ILE A 132 3.28 7.92 -2.99
C ILE A 132 2.81 8.09 -1.55
N ARG A 133 2.11 7.08 -1.05
CA ARG A 133 1.59 7.06 0.32
C ARG A 133 2.11 5.83 1.03
N ILE A 134 2.63 6.04 2.25
CA ILE A 134 3.24 4.99 3.07
C ILE A 134 2.71 5.12 4.50
N PRO A 135 1.68 4.36 4.87
CA PRO A 135 1.30 4.20 6.27
C PRO A 135 2.38 3.41 7.02
N LEU A 136 2.80 3.92 8.17
CA LEU A 136 3.71 3.27 9.10
C LEU A 136 2.90 2.81 10.31
N ASN A 137 2.82 1.51 10.54
CA ASN A 137 2.07 0.92 11.63
C ASN A 137 2.99 0.36 12.71
N GLU A 138 2.72 0.71 13.94
CA GLU A 138 3.44 0.27 15.14
C GLU A 138 2.45 -0.27 16.15
N GLU A 139 2.76 -1.41 16.77
CA GLU A 139 1.92 -1.99 17.83
C GLU A 139 1.87 -1.07 19.05
N ALA A 140 0.68 -0.80 19.57
CA ALA A 140 0.51 0.00 20.78
C ALA A 140 1.12 -0.68 22.01
N ALA A 141 1.42 0.08 23.04
CA ALA A 141 1.98 -0.44 24.27
C ALA A 141 1.00 -1.41 24.96
N GLY A 142 1.51 -2.57 25.38
CA GLY A 142 0.78 -3.54 26.21
C GLY A 142 -0.01 -4.62 25.47
N GLY A 143 -0.02 -4.62 24.12
CA GLY A 143 -0.68 -5.64 23.31
C GLY A 143 0.32 -6.51 22.52
N SER A 144 -0.12 -7.72 22.16
CA SER A 144 0.46 -8.56 21.13
C SER A 144 -0.64 -8.76 20.09
N GLY A 145 -0.51 -8.13 18.95
CA GLY A 145 -1.54 -8.10 17.91
C GLY A 145 -0.99 -8.50 16.54
N GLN A 146 -1.77 -8.20 15.53
CA GLN A 146 -1.46 -8.57 14.13
C GLN A 146 -0.15 -7.98 13.59
N ILE A 147 0.32 -6.84 14.13
CA ILE A 147 1.59 -6.25 13.70
C ILE A 147 2.75 -7.10 14.21
N GLU A 148 2.72 -7.53 15.48
CA GLU A 148 3.75 -8.38 16.05
C GLU A 148 3.76 -9.77 15.36
N GLU A 149 2.59 -10.34 15.06
CA GLU A 149 2.49 -11.58 14.28
C GLU A 149 3.14 -11.45 12.90
N PHE A 150 2.86 -10.34 12.21
CA PHE A 150 3.51 -10.04 10.93
C PHE A 150 5.02 -9.96 11.07
N LEU A 151 5.54 -9.19 12.04
CA LEU A 151 6.97 -9.00 12.24
C LEU A 151 7.70 -10.32 12.53
N MET A 152 7.05 -11.22 13.28
CA MET A 152 7.59 -12.56 13.54
C MET A 152 7.59 -13.44 12.28
N GLN A 153 6.49 -13.47 11.54
CA GLN A 153 6.37 -14.31 10.33
C GLN A 153 7.22 -13.78 9.18
N PHE A 154 7.29 -12.47 9.02
CA PHE A 154 8.11 -11.80 8.00
C PHE A 154 9.60 -11.80 8.38
N ASN A 155 9.91 -12.04 9.64
CA ASN A 155 11.24 -11.99 10.24
C ASN A 155 11.89 -10.59 10.15
N GLY A 156 11.11 -9.56 10.45
CA GLY A 156 11.59 -8.17 10.44
C GLY A 156 10.51 -7.15 10.08
N GLU A 157 10.95 -5.90 9.99
CA GLU A 157 10.12 -4.79 9.48
C GLU A 157 9.92 -4.93 7.98
N GLY A 158 8.76 -4.55 7.45
CA GLY A 158 8.51 -4.67 6.03
C GLY A 158 7.14 -4.17 5.59
N ILE A 159 6.88 -4.32 4.28
CA ILE A 159 5.58 -4.01 3.68
C ILE A 159 4.59 -5.12 4.07
N GLN A 160 3.56 -4.76 4.84
CA GLN A 160 2.50 -5.67 5.25
C GLN A 160 1.49 -5.89 4.12
N HIS A 161 1.06 -4.80 3.46
CA HIS A 161 0.14 -4.90 2.33
C HIS A 161 0.40 -3.85 1.26
N ILE A 162 -0.11 -4.17 0.08
CA ILE A 162 -0.08 -3.33 -1.11
C ILE A 162 -1.52 -3.00 -1.45
N ALA A 163 -1.89 -1.72 -1.41
CA ALA A 163 -3.23 -1.28 -1.78
C ALA A 163 -3.31 -0.93 -3.26
N LEU A 164 -4.30 -1.51 -3.95
CA LEU A 164 -4.58 -1.27 -5.35
C LEU A 164 -5.92 -0.55 -5.49
N ILE A 165 -5.94 0.55 -6.24
CA ILE A 165 -7.13 1.37 -6.44
C ILE A 165 -7.84 1.05 -7.75
N CYS A 166 -9.18 1.12 -7.73
CA CYS A 166 -10.05 1.00 -8.90
C CYS A 166 -11.23 1.96 -8.79
N ASP A 167 -11.96 2.12 -9.90
CA ASP A 167 -13.16 2.97 -9.96
C ASP A 167 -14.46 2.20 -9.64
N ASP A 168 -14.44 0.87 -9.68
CA ASP A 168 -15.59 -0.01 -9.42
C ASP A 168 -15.13 -1.24 -8.61
N LEU A 169 -15.13 -1.12 -7.28
CA LEU A 169 -14.66 -2.19 -6.42
C LEU A 169 -15.57 -3.42 -6.43
N LEU A 170 -16.89 -3.22 -6.60
CA LEU A 170 -17.82 -4.35 -6.66
C LEU A 170 -17.55 -5.20 -7.90
N GLY A 171 -17.45 -4.57 -9.08
CA GLY A 171 -17.13 -5.27 -10.31
C GLY A 171 -15.71 -5.85 -10.34
N CYS A 172 -14.73 -5.19 -9.72
CA CYS A 172 -13.39 -5.74 -9.54
C CYS A 172 -13.39 -6.98 -8.65
N TRP A 173 -14.13 -6.95 -7.54
CA TRP A 173 -14.28 -8.08 -6.63
C TRP A 173 -14.86 -9.31 -7.33
N ASP A 174 -15.95 -9.13 -8.13
CA ASP A 174 -16.58 -10.23 -8.86
C ASP A 174 -15.57 -10.93 -9.81
N LYS A 175 -14.73 -10.15 -10.50
CA LYS A 175 -13.67 -10.68 -11.37
C LYS A 175 -12.58 -11.41 -10.59
N LEU A 176 -12.09 -10.82 -9.49
CA LEU A 176 -11.09 -11.44 -8.62
C LEU A 176 -11.61 -12.75 -8.02
N LYS A 177 -12.86 -12.76 -7.59
CA LYS A 177 -13.53 -13.95 -7.05
C LYS A 177 -13.64 -15.06 -8.08
N ALA A 178 -14.01 -14.73 -9.31
CA ALA A 178 -14.06 -15.67 -10.42
C ALA A 178 -12.69 -16.27 -10.77
N LEU A 179 -11.62 -15.52 -10.55
CA LEU A 179 -10.22 -15.96 -10.72
C LEU A 179 -9.70 -16.77 -9.53
N GLY A 180 -10.48 -16.93 -8.46
CA GLY A 180 -10.11 -17.72 -7.29
C GLY A 180 -9.24 -16.99 -6.27
N VAL A 181 -9.17 -15.66 -6.30
CA VAL A 181 -8.45 -14.89 -5.28
C VAL A 181 -9.11 -15.10 -3.92
N PRO A 182 -8.37 -15.54 -2.90
CA PRO A 182 -8.89 -15.68 -1.56
C PRO A 182 -9.04 -14.31 -0.89
N PHE A 183 -10.14 -14.08 -0.19
CA PHE A 183 -10.36 -12.89 0.62
C PHE A 183 -10.32 -13.22 2.10
N MET A 184 -9.97 -12.24 2.93
CA MET A 184 -10.12 -12.33 4.38
C MET A 184 -11.58 -12.55 4.77
N LYS A 185 -11.79 -13.06 5.98
CA LYS A 185 -13.15 -13.28 6.49
C LYS A 185 -13.89 -11.95 6.55
N ALA A 186 -15.10 -11.93 6.00
CA ALA A 186 -15.99 -10.78 6.07
C ALA A 186 -16.30 -10.39 7.54
N PRO A 187 -16.53 -9.10 7.81
CA PRO A 187 -17.00 -8.66 9.12
C PRO A 187 -18.38 -9.27 9.45
N PRO A 188 -18.79 -9.28 10.71
CA PRO A 188 -20.12 -9.78 11.10
C PRO A 188 -21.23 -8.89 10.54
N ASP A 189 -22.44 -9.44 10.40
CA ASP A 189 -23.61 -8.73 9.87
C ASP A 189 -23.91 -7.42 10.61
N SER A 190 -23.67 -7.40 11.93
CA SER A 190 -23.83 -6.20 12.76
C SER A 190 -22.97 -5.00 12.30
N TYR A 191 -21.86 -5.25 11.59
CA TYR A 191 -21.08 -4.17 10.99
C TYR A 191 -21.90 -3.40 9.94
N TYR A 192 -22.61 -4.15 9.08
CA TYR A 192 -23.42 -3.56 8.01
C TYR A 192 -24.71 -2.94 8.55
N ASP A 193 -25.32 -3.53 9.58
CA ASP A 193 -26.51 -2.98 10.28
C ASP A 193 -26.22 -1.58 10.86
N MET A 194 -24.96 -1.33 11.25
CA MET A 194 -24.55 -0.05 11.84
C MET A 194 -24.09 0.99 10.81
N LEU A 195 -23.95 0.67 9.52
CA LEU A 195 -23.37 1.59 8.52
C LEU A 195 -24.14 2.89 8.41
N GLU A 196 -25.49 2.83 8.28
CA GLU A 196 -26.30 4.05 8.19
C GLU A 196 -26.20 4.92 9.45
N GLY A 197 -26.01 4.31 10.62
CA GLY A 197 -25.79 5.04 11.87
C GLY A 197 -24.41 5.71 11.97
N ARG A 198 -23.38 5.07 11.38
CA ARG A 198 -22.00 5.60 11.33
C ARG A 198 -21.80 6.64 10.23
N LEU A 199 -22.38 6.40 9.08
CA LEU A 199 -22.22 7.18 7.84
C LEU A 199 -23.60 7.51 7.28
N PRO A 200 -24.42 8.36 7.94
CA PRO A 200 -25.78 8.66 7.51
C PRO A 200 -25.81 9.22 6.09
N GLY A 201 -26.64 8.62 5.22
CA GLY A 201 -26.79 9.06 3.85
C GLY A 201 -25.60 8.75 2.94
N HIS A 202 -24.81 7.72 3.24
CA HIS A 202 -23.63 7.32 2.44
C HIS A 202 -23.99 6.91 1.00
N GLY A 203 -25.22 6.44 0.74
CA GLY A 203 -25.72 6.12 -0.59
C GLY A 203 -25.15 4.84 -1.23
N GLU A 204 -24.31 4.08 -0.54
CA GLU A 204 -23.79 2.81 -1.04
C GLU A 204 -24.78 1.66 -0.85
N PRO A 205 -24.82 0.66 -1.74
CA PRO A 205 -25.72 -0.48 -1.64
C PRO A 205 -25.25 -1.45 -0.54
N THR A 206 -25.72 -1.26 0.69
CA THR A 206 -25.29 -2.01 1.88
C THR A 206 -25.38 -3.53 1.69
N ASP A 207 -26.46 -4.04 1.08
CA ASP A 207 -26.64 -5.48 0.83
C ASP A 207 -25.55 -6.03 -0.11
N GLU A 208 -25.15 -5.25 -1.12
CA GLU A 208 -24.09 -5.63 -2.05
C GLU A 208 -22.70 -5.61 -1.41
N LEU A 209 -22.45 -4.64 -0.51
CA LEU A 209 -21.23 -4.58 0.28
C LEU A 209 -21.15 -5.78 1.22
N GLN A 210 -22.23 -6.11 1.92
CA GLN A 210 -22.31 -7.25 2.84
C GLN A 210 -22.10 -8.57 2.11
N ALA A 211 -22.75 -8.77 0.96
CA ALA A 211 -22.62 -9.99 0.16
C ALA A 211 -21.16 -10.28 -0.27
N ARG A 212 -20.33 -9.24 -0.40
CA ARG A 212 -18.93 -9.34 -0.80
C ARG A 212 -17.95 -9.19 0.35
N GLY A 213 -18.40 -8.81 1.54
CA GLY A 213 -17.54 -8.53 2.68
C GLY A 213 -16.74 -7.23 2.53
N ILE A 214 -17.21 -6.27 1.71
CA ILE A 214 -16.56 -4.98 1.48
C ILE A 214 -16.85 -4.06 2.67
N LEU A 215 -15.77 -3.45 3.18
CA LEU A 215 -15.85 -2.45 4.24
C LEU A 215 -16.11 -1.07 3.64
N LEU A 216 -16.83 -0.24 4.38
CA LEU A 216 -17.08 1.16 4.05
C LEU A 216 -16.63 2.05 5.19
N ASP A 217 -15.77 2.99 4.88
CA ASP A 217 -15.33 4.03 5.80
C ASP A 217 -15.44 5.42 5.14
N GLY A 218 -15.22 6.47 5.91
CA GLY A 218 -15.28 7.82 5.39
C GLY A 218 -15.99 8.81 6.30
N THR A 219 -16.53 9.87 5.69
CA THR A 219 -17.29 10.91 6.39
C THR A 219 -18.50 11.31 5.56
N THR A 220 -19.62 11.51 6.25
CA THR A 220 -20.84 12.08 5.70
C THR A 220 -21.20 13.33 6.53
N GLY A 221 -21.76 14.35 5.91
CA GLY A 221 -22.06 15.59 6.59
C GLY A 221 -22.43 16.68 5.59
N ASP A 222 -21.91 17.88 5.76
CA ASP A 222 -22.16 19.01 4.87
C ASP A 222 -21.43 18.81 3.54
N GLY A 223 -22.15 18.39 2.50
CA GLY A 223 -21.64 18.17 1.14
C GLY A 223 -21.80 16.75 0.64
N GLU A 224 -21.05 16.41 -0.42
CA GLU A 224 -21.00 15.04 -0.95
C GLU A 224 -20.25 14.12 0.03
N PRO A 225 -20.73 12.88 0.23
CA PRO A 225 -20.03 11.90 1.06
C PRO A 225 -18.61 11.64 0.55
N LYS A 226 -17.66 11.58 1.48
CA LYS A 226 -16.28 11.15 1.21
C LYS A 226 -16.12 9.73 1.71
N LEU A 227 -15.98 8.79 0.80
CA LEU A 227 -16.07 7.37 1.13
C LEU A 227 -14.85 6.59 0.64
N LEU A 228 -14.44 5.63 1.44
CA LEU A 228 -13.45 4.62 1.12
C LEU A 228 -14.11 3.24 1.20
N LEU A 229 -14.21 2.57 0.08
CA LEU A 229 -14.58 1.15 0.03
C LEU A 229 -13.28 0.34 0.03
N GLN A 230 -13.22 -0.72 0.83
CA GLN A 230 -12.00 -1.52 0.95
C GLN A 230 -12.30 -3.00 1.25
N ILE A 231 -11.44 -3.88 0.75
CA ILE A 231 -11.45 -5.31 1.05
C ILE A 231 -10.04 -5.87 0.96
N PHE A 232 -9.76 -6.91 1.72
CA PHE A 232 -8.43 -7.50 1.84
C PHE A 232 -8.39 -8.92 1.29
N SER A 233 -7.34 -9.24 0.54
CA SER A 233 -7.05 -10.63 0.18
C SER A 233 -6.59 -11.42 1.41
N GLY A 234 -6.65 -12.74 1.34
CA GLY A 234 -5.83 -13.58 2.20
C GLY A 234 -4.34 -13.29 2.00
N THR A 235 -3.49 -13.81 2.88
CA THR A 235 -2.04 -13.72 2.71
C THR A 235 -1.59 -14.52 1.48
N LEU A 236 -0.90 -13.87 0.54
CA LEU A 236 -0.51 -14.45 -0.74
C LEU A 236 0.99 -14.62 -0.92
N LEU A 237 1.79 -13.77 -0.25
CA LEU A 237 3.25 -13.79 -0.31
C LEU A 237 3.82 -13.84 1.12
N GLY A 238 3.85 -15.03 1.73
CA GLY A 238 4.12 -15.16 3.15
C GLY A 238 3.03 -14.41 3.95
N PRO A 239 3.37 -13.52 4.92
CA PRO A 239 2.37 -12.75 5.66
C PRO A 239 1.85 -11.51 4.90
N VAL A 240 2.33 -11.25 3.68
CA VAL A 240 1.93 -10.07 2.88
C VAL A 240 0.61 -10.35 2.17
N PHE A 241 -0.28 -9.35 2.15
CA PHE A 241 -1.57 -9.40 1.47
C PHE A 241 -1.80 -8.16 0.60
N PHE A 242 -2.88 -8.18 -0.17
CA PHE A 242 -3.34 -7.04 -0.97
C PHE A 242 -4.59 -6.44 -0.38
N GLU A 243 -4.66 -5.14 -0.44
CA GLU A 243 -5.87 -4.36 -0.20
C GLU A 243 -6.42 -3.88 -1.55
N PHE A 244 -7.72 -3.97 -1.73
CA PHE A 244 -8.40 -3.47 -2.93
C PHE A 244 -9.34 -2.36 -2.51
N ILE A 245 -9.20 -1.17 -3.12
CA ILE A 245 -9.92 0.02 -2.68
C ILE A 245 -10.60 0.76 -3.83
N GLN A 246 -11.65 1.47 -3.45
CA GLN A 246 -12.27 2.52 -4.25
C GLN A 246 -12.44 3.76 -3.38
N ARG A 247 -11.94 4.90 -3.85
CA ARG A 247 -12.12 6.21 -3.21
C ARG A 247 -13.23 6.99 -3.92
N LYS A 248 -14.20 7.49 -3.16
CA LYS A 248 -15.24 8.38 -3.64
C LYS A 248 -15.11 9.69 -2.88
N GLN A 249 -14.52 10.70 -3.52
CA GLN A 249 -14.23 12.02 -2.93
C GLN A 249 -13.32 11.98 -1.67
N ASP A 250 -12.81 10.81 -1.28
CA ASP A 250 -11.90 10.64 -0.15
C ASP A 250 -10.46 10.50 -0.64
N GLU A 251 -9.76 11.61 -0.76
CA GLU A 251 -8.34 11.69 -1.16
C GLU A 251 -7.38 11.52 0.04
N GLY A 252 -7.94 11.41 1.24
CA GLY A 252 -7.21 11.31 2.49
C GLY A 252 -6.93 9.86 2.94
N PHE A 253 -6.28 9.75 4.11
CA PHE A 253 -6.21 8.56 4.95
C PHE A 253 -7.13 8.74 6.15
#